data_eaed4a38e9c63ec1fe0349bac5fa854f
#
_entry.id   eaed4a38e9c63ec1fe0349bac5fa854f
#
_cell.length_a   1.000
_cell.length_b   1.000
_cell.length_c   1.000
_cell.angle_alpha   90.00
_cell.angle_beta   90.00
_cell.angle_gamma   90.00
#
_symmetry.space_group_name_H-M   'P 1'
#
loop_
_entity.id
_entity.type
_entity.pdbx_description
1 polymer ?
#
loop_
_entity_poly.entity_id
_entity_poly.type
_entity_poly.pdbx_seq_one_letter_code
_entity_poly.pdbx_strand_id
1 'polypeptide(L)'
;LERGALTPGQTIVEAVSGPFATALTLAGLTAGHPVTLVMPEDAPAMRQESLLRLGAQIIHTPAQAGPAGARALAKATAAEKGWYYMDWLNNDDNPTYHRRVTGPALVRSIAREGSSIVDSIVIGVGSGGTITGVGETVKAWTNDVRIVAVEPYESQALSSGLTGSHGILDIGFGLVPGNYNSYVVDNIAA
;
A
#
# COMPACT_ATOMS: atom_id res chain seq x y z
N LEU A 1 4.77 0.42 -16.95
CA LEU A 1 5.40 0.72 -18.25
C LEU A 1 6.09 -0.51 -18.83
N GLU A 2 7.04 -1.11 -18.11
CA GLU A 2 7.85 -2.24 -18.63
C GLU A 2 7.02 -3.44 -19.07
N ARG A 3 5.85 -3.67 -18.47
CA ARG A 3 4.94 -4.78 -18.81
C ARG A 3 3.88 -4.42 -19.86
N GLY A 4 3.87 -3.19 -20.38
CA GLY A 4 2.87 -2.75 -21.36
C GLY A 4 1.45 -2.58 -20.83
N ALA A 5 1.26 -2.66 -19.52
CA ALA A 5 -0.06 -2.49 -18.89
C ALA A 5 -0.57 -1.04 -18.92
N LEU A 6 0.34 -0.07 -19.05
CA LEU A 6 0.08 1.36 -19.09
C LEU A 6 0.53 1.91 -20.45
N THR A 7 -0.40 2.46 -21.22
CA THR A 7 -0.10 3.06 -22.51
C THR A 7 0.45 4.49 -22.37
N PRO A 8 1.37 4.95 -23.23
CA PRO A 8 1.93 6.29 -23.13
C PRO A 8 0.85 7.38 -23.05
N GLY A 9 0.97 8.29 -22.09
CA GLY A 9 0.02 9.39 -21.88
C GLY A 9 -1.31 8.99 -21.23
N GLN A 10 -1.56 7.70 -20.97
CA GLN A 10 -2.78 7.25 -20.30
C GLN A 10 -2.85 7.80 -18.87
N THR A 11 -4.00 8.31 -18.47
CA THR A 11 -4.22 8.79 -17.10
C THR A 11 -4.19 7.63 -16.11
N ILE A 12 -3.47 7.82 -15.01
CA ILE A 12 -3.48 6.90 -13.87
C ILE A 12 -4.52 7.40 -12.88
N VAL A 13 -5.41 6.53 -12.41
CA VAL A 13 -6.35 6.84 -11.34
C VAL A 13 -6.17 5.89 -10.17
N GLU A 14 -6.19 6.43 -8.94
CA GLU A 14 -6.07 5.63 -7.72
C GLU A 14 -6.81 6.24 -6.53
N ALA A 15 -7.31 5.39 -5.65
CA ALA A 15 -7.94 5.80 -4.40
C ALA A 15 -6.91 5.82 -3.26
N VAL A 16 -6.29 6.97 -3.05
CA VAL A 16 -5.24 7.13 -2.04
C VAL A 16 -5.07 8.60 -1.64
N SER A 17 -4.75 8.85 -0.38
CA SER A 17 -4.49 10.20 0.15
C SER A 17 -3.19 10.30 0.99
N GLY A 18 -2.55 9.16 1.30
CA GLY A 18 -1.34 9.08 2.12
C GLY A 18 -0.03 9.33 1.34
N PRO A 19 1.13 8.96 1.89
CA PRO A 19 2.44 9.16 1.25
C PRO A 19 2.54 8.52 -0.14
N PHE A 20 1.83 7.42 -0.37
CA PHE A 20 1.78 6.78 -1.67
C PHE A 20 1.15 7.68 -2.74
N ALA A 21 0.16 8.53 -2.39
CA ALA A 21 -0.42 9.50 -3.33
C ALA A 21 0.64 10.45 -3.88
N THR A 22 1.53 10.94 -3.01
CA THR A 22 2.65 11.83 -3.39
C THR A 22 3.62 11.10 -4.32
N ALA A 23 4.03 9.89 -3.96
CA ALA A 23 4.94 9.08 -4.77
C ALA A 23 4.35 8.76 -6.15
N LEU A 24 3.07 8.36 -6.20
CA LEU A 24 2.36 8.07 -7.45
C LEU A 24 2.25 9.31 -8.34
N THR A 25 1.92 10.47 -7.74
CA THR A 25 1.82 11.73 -8.48
C THR A 25 3.15 12.10 -9.11
N LEU A 26 4.24 12.08 -8.34
CA LEU A 26 5.57 12.41 -8.85
C LEU A 26 6.02 11.43 -9.93
N ALA A 27 5.89 10.12 -9.70
CA ALA A 27 6.30 9.10 -10.65
C ALA A 27 5.46 9.16 -11.94
N GLY A 28 4.15 9.28 -11.83
CA GLY A 28 3.25 9.34 -12.97
C GLY A 28 3.51 10.56 -13.85
N LEU A 29 3.54 11.75 -13.25
CA LEU A 29 3.78 12.99 -13.99
C LEU A 29 5.20 13.03 -14.62
N THR A 30 6.22 12.56 -13.90
CA THR A 30 7.58 12.47 -14.44
C THR A 30 7.65 11.51 -15.63
N ALA A 31 6.85 10.46 -15.63
CA ALA A 31 6.75 9.50 -16.72
C ALA A 31 5.80 9.94 -17.86
N GLY A 32 5.21 11.14 -17.77
CA GLY A 32 4.32 11.69 -18.79
C GLY A 32 2.87 11.19 -18.70
N HIS A 33 2.44 10.72 -17.52
CA HIS A 33 1.09 10.25 -17.26
C HIS A 33 0.33 11.23 -16.36
N PRO A 34 -0.83 11.76 -16.76
CA PRO A 34 -1.71 12.48 -15.84
C PRO A 34 -2.12 11.58 -14.67
N VAL A 35 -2.19 12.15 -13.46
CA VAL A 35 -2.57 11.42 -12.25
C VAL A 35 -3.83 12.02 -11.66
N THR A 36 -4.83 11.18 -11.45
CA THR A 36 -6.08 11.51 -10.77
C THR A 36 -6.19 10.69 -9.49
N LEU A 37 -6.38 11.36 -8.37
CA LEU A 37 -6.52 10.74 -7.06
C LEU A 37 -7.97 10.85 -6.60
N VAL A 38 -8.52 9.76 -6.08
CA VAL A 38 -9.87 9.73 -5.53
C VAL A 38 -9.77 9.60 -4.02
N MET A 39 -10.43 10.49 -3.29
CA MET A 39 -10.38 10.49 -1.83
C MET A 39 -11.65 11.09 -1.22
N PRO A 40 -11.98 10.76 0.04
CA PRO A 40 -13.07 11.43 0.75
C PRO A 40 -12.82 12.94 0.87
N GLU A 41 -13.88 13.73 0.86
CA GLU A 41 -13.82 15.19 0.95
C GLU A 41 -13.23 15.72 2.26
N ASP A 42 -13.30 14.92 3.33
CA ASP A 42 -12.72 15.19 4.64
C ASP A 42 -11.25 14.76 4.78
N ALA A 43 -10.62 14.29 3.70
CA ALA A 43 -9.18 14.05 3.69
C ALA A 43 -8.42 15.33 4.10
N PRO A 44 -7.30 15.24 4.86
CA PRO A 44 -6.61 16.41 5.39
C PRO A 44 -6.30 17.46 4.32
N ALA A 45 -6.79 18.69 4.50
CA ALA A 45 -6.69 19.78 3.52
C ALA A 45 -5.24 20.04 3.07
N MET A 46 -4.28 19.99 3.99
CA MET A 46 -2.86 20.18 3.68
C MET A 46 -2.34 19.10 2.71
N ARG A 47 -2.81 17.86 2.82
CA ARG A 47 -2.44 16.78 1.88
C ARG A 47 -3.04 17.04 0.50
N GLN A 48 -4.32 17.42 0.44
CA GLN A 48 -4.98 17.75 -0.81
C GLN A 48 -4.27 18.89 -1.54
N GLU A 49 -3.98 19.99 -0.83
CA GLU A 49 -3.28 21.14 -1.38
C GLU A 49 -1.88 20.76 -1.92
N SER A 50 -1.13 19.96 -1.17
CA SER A 50 0.19 19.48 -1.60
C SER A 50 0.11 18.67 -2.90
N LEU A 51 -0.88 17.77 -3.02
CA LEU A 51 -1.08 16.95 -4.21
C LEU A 51 -1.50 17.77 -5.43
N LEU A 52 -2.38 18.76 -5.23
CA LEU A 52 -2.78 19.71 -6.29
C LEU A 52 -1.58 20.55 -6.76
N ARG A 53 -0.74 21.03 -5.83
CA ARG A 53 0.49 21.78 -6.18
C ARG A 53 1.50 20.92 -6.95
N LEU A 54 1.53 19.63 -6.71
CA LEU A 54 2.35 18.68 -7.49
C LEU A 54 1.78 18.43 -8.89
N GLY A 55 0.53 18.82 -9.17
CA GLY A 55 -0.11 18.65 -10.47
C GLY A 55 -1.07 17.46 -10.57
N ALA A 56 -1.40 16.79 -9.47
CA ALA A 56 -2.46 15.78 -9.46
C ALA A 56 -3.84 16.43 -9.64
N GLN A 57 -4.77 15.69 -10.23
CA GLN A 57 -6.19 15.98 -10.15
C GLN A 57 -6.80 15.24 -8.97
N ILE A 58 -7.82 15.82 -8.32
CA ILE A 58 -8.53 15.18 -7.21
C ILE A 58 -10.01 15.06 -7.53
N ILE A 59 -10.56 13.89 -7.30
CA ILE A 59 -12.01 13.62 -7.32
C ILE A 59 -12.41 13.29 -5.88
N HIS A 60 -13.40 14.02 -5.35
CA HIS A 60 -13.89 13.78 -4.00
C HIS A 60 -15.05 12.78 -3.99
N THR A 61 -15.10 11.98 -2.93
CA THR A 61 -16.29 11.22 -2.54
C THR A 61 -16.89 11.82 -1.27
N PRO A 62 -18.18 11.62 -0.99
CA PRO A 62 -18.74 11.98 0.31
C PRO A 62 -17.94 11.33 1.45
N ALA A 63 -17.73 12.08 2.54
CA ALA A 63 -16.97 11.59 3.71
C ALA A 63 -17.48 10.25 4.23
N GLN A 64 -18.82 10.07 4.26
CA GLN A 64 -19.47 8.85 4.74
C GLN A 64 -19.16 7.61 3.88
N ALA A 65 -18.77 7.79 2.61
CA ALA A 65 -18.39 6.68 1.73
C ALA A 65 -17.02 6.09 2.12
N GLY A 66 -16.20 6.86 2.80
CA GLY A 66 -14.89 6.46 3.30
C GLY A 66 -13.93 5.94 2.22
N PRO A 67 -12.84 5.27 2.62
CA PRO A 67 -11.87 4.72 1.67
C PRO A 67 -12.45 3.69 0.70
N ALA A 68 -13.46 2.92 1.14
CA ALA A 68 -14.12 1.92 0.29
C ALA A 68 -14.89 2.58 -0.86
N GLY A 69 -15.62 3.67 -0.58
CA GLY A 69 -16.31 4.46 -1.60
C GLY A 69 -15.35 5.12 -2.59
N ALA A 70 -14.24 5.66 -2.11
CA ALA A 70 -13.19 6.21 -2.97
C ALA A 70 -12.62 5.16 -3.92
N ARG A 71 -12.36 3.94 -3.45
CA ARG A 71 -11.89 2.82 -4.28
C ARG A 71 -12.93 2.41 -5.33
N ALA A 72 -14.19 2.30 -4.94
CA ALA A 72 -15.26 1.96 -5.86
C ALA A 72 -15.37 3.01 -6.98
N LEU A 73 -15.32 4.30 -6.63
CA LEU A 73 -15.36 5.39 -7.61
C LEU A 73 -14.13 5.40 -8.52
N ALA A 74 -12.92 5.20 -7.97
CA ALA A 74 -11.71 5.15 -8.79
C ALA A 74 -11.78 4.03 -9.83
N LYS A 75 -12.22 2.83 -9.42
CA LYS A 75 -12.40 1.69 -10.32
C LYS A 75 -13.46 1.95 -11.39
N ALA A 76 -14.60 2.52 -11.02
CA ALA A 76 -15.68 2.86 -11.96
C ALA A 76 -15.22 3.93 -12.97
N THR A 77 -14.54 4.99 -12.49
CA THR A 77 -14.00 6.06 -13.34
C THR A 77 -12.96 5.52 -14.33
N ALA A 78 -12.10 4.62 -13.89
CA ALA A 78 -11.13 3.97 -14.77
C ALA A 78 -11.81 3.21 -15.91
N ALA A 79 -12.83 2.42 -15.59
CA ALA A 79 -13.58 1.64 -16.57
C ALA A 79 -14.34 2.54 -17.57
N GLU A 80 -14.97 3.61 -17.10
CA GLU A 80 -15.74 4.55 -17.92
C GLU A 80 -14.83 5.35 -18.87
N LYS A 81 -13.68 5.83 -18.36
CA LYS A 81 -12.80 6.75 -19.11
C LYS A 81 -11.64 6.04 -19.81
N GLY A 82 -11.49 4.73 -19.70
CA GLY A 82 -10.34 4.00 -20.23
C GLY A 82 -9.03 4.38 -19.54
N TRP A 83 -9.07 4.79 -18.28
CA TRP A 83 -7.91 5.14 -17.50
C TRP A 83 -7.29 3.89 -16.85
N TYR A 84 -6.03 3.98 -16.46
CA TYR A 84 -5.34 2.91 -15.76
C TYR A 84 -5.63 2.98 -14.26
N TYR A 85 -6.35 1.98 -13.73
CA TYR A 85 -6.54 1.80 -12.29
C TYR A 85 -5.38 0.93 -11.75
N MET A 86 -4.55 1.51 -10.89
CA MET A 86 -3.36 0.82 -10.38
C MET A 86 -3.70 -0.29 -9.39
N ASP A 87 -4.79 -0.13 -8.62
CA ASP A 87 -5.25 -1.07 -7.58
C ASP A 87 -4.13 -1.48 -6.60
N TRP A 88 -3.49 -0.48 -6.03
CA TRP A 88 -2.27 -0.61 -5.23
C TRP A 88 -2.35 -1.59 -4.06
N LEU A 89 -3.55 -1.90 -3.57
CA LEU A 89 -3.80 -2.91 -2.52
C LEU A 89 -3.81 -4.35 -3.04
N ASN A 90 -3.96 -4.55 -4.37
CA ASN A 90 -4.02 -5.86 -5.01
C ASN A 90 -2.97 -6.01 -6.13
N ASN A 91 -2.06 -5.07 -6.26
CA ASN A 91 -1.06 -5.05 -7.32
C ASN A 91 0.25 -5.71 -6.84
N ASP A 92 0.60 -6.86 -7.40
CA ASP A 92 1.80 -7.62 -7.03
C ASP A 92 3.12 -6.87 -7.29
N ASP A 93 3.12 -5.77 -8.04
CA ASP A 93 4.30 -4.92 -8.17
C ASP A 93 4.75 -4.33 -6.83
N ASN A 94 3.80 -4.11 -5.91
CA ASN A 94 4.06 -3.64 -4.56
C ASN A 94 4.89 -4.67 -3.77
N PRO A 95 4.42 -5.88 -3.46
CA PRO A 95 5.25 -6.87 -2.76
C PRO A 95 6.48 -7.29 -3.59
N THR A 96 6.41 -7.28 -4.92
CA THR A 96 7.57 -7.59 -5.77
C THR A 96 8.72 -6.62 -5.57
N TYR A 97 8.48 -5.32 -5.41
CA TYR A 97 9.54 -4.37 -5.08
C TYR A 97 10.21 -4.73 -3.75
N HIS A 98 9.43 -5.01 -2.73
CA HIS A 98 9.96 -5.39 -1.42
C HIS A 98 10.70 -6.73 -1.44
N ARG A 99 10.24 -7.68 -2.23
CA ARG A 99 10.91 -8.98 -2.46
C ARG A 99 12.26 -8.82 -3.15
N ARG A 100 12.38 -7.87 -4.09
CA ARG A 100 13.61 -7.67 -4.89
C ARG A 100 14.58 -6.68 -4.27
N VAL A 101 14.13 -5.73 -3.49
CA VAL A 101 14.93 -4.61 -2.99
C VAL A 101 14.99 -4.58 -1.47
N THR A 102 13.86 -4.38 -0.80
CA THR A 102 13.81 -4.15 0.65
C THR A 102 14.23 -5.39 1.43
N GLY A 103 13.66 -6.54 1.10
CA GLY A 103 13.95 -7.82 1.76
C GLY A 103 15.43 -8.19 1.66
N PRO A 104 16.04 -8.24 0.46
CA PRO A 104 17.47 -8.52 0.33
C PRO A 104 18.38 -7.49 1.01
N ALA A 105 17.99 -6.21 1.05
CA ALA A 105 18.77 -5.20 1.79
C ALA A 105 18.73 -5.47 3.29
N LEU A 106 17.55 -5.81 3.84
CA LEU A 106 17.38 -6.17 5.24
C LEU A 106 18.17 -7.43 5.61
N VAL A 107 18.03 -8.50 4.82
CA VAL A 107 18.78 -9.77 5.04
C VAL A 107 20.28 -9.52 5.05
N ARG A 108 20.80 -8.72 4.12
CA ARG A 108 22.23 -8.35 4.13
C ARG A 108 22.64 -7.57 5.38
N SER A 109 21.79 -6.69 5.88
CA SER A 109 22.08 -5.96 7.13
C SER A 109 22.11 -6.88 8.33
N ILE A 110 21.12 -7.76 8.47
CA ILE A 110 21.06 -8.76 9.55
C ILE A 110 22.30 -9.69 9.50
N ALA A 111 22.67 -10.17 8.31
CA ALA A 111 23.80 -11.06 8.14
C ALA A 111 25.15 -10.40 8.51
N ARG A 112 25.29 -9.08 8.30
CA ARG A 112 26.49 -8.32 8.69
C ARG A 112 26.64 -8.17 10.20
N GLU A 113 25.51 -7.96 10.89
CA GLU A 113 25.48 -7.78 12.35
C GLU A 113 25.56 -9.11 13.12
N GLY A 114 25.46 -10.24 12.41
CA GLY A 114 25.37 -11.58 12.99
C GLY A 114 23.90 -11.98 13.20
N SER A 115 23.47 -13.04 12.53
CA SER A 115 22.07 -13.51 12.50
C SER A 115 21.50 -13.90 13.88
N SER A 116 22.32 -14.04 14.90
CA SER A 116 21.90 -14.35 16.27
C SER A 116 21.31 -13.18 17.06
N ILE A 117 21.17 -12.00 16.43
CA ILE A 117 20.73 -10.78 17.10
C ILE A 117 19.26 -10.42 16.76
N VAL A 118 18.70 -10.97 15.68
CA VAL A 118 17.34 -10.67 15.26
C VAL A 118 16.43 -11.88 15.41
N ASP A 119 15.53 -11.83 16.38
CA ASP A 119 14.53 -12.88 16.62
C ASP A 119 13.22 -12.62 15.88
N SER A 120 12.90 -11.36 15.64
CA SER A 120 11.62 -10.97 15.04
C SER A 120 11.73 -9.71 14.19
N ILE A 121 10.94 -9.67 13.12
CA ILE A 121 10.70 -8.47 12.30
C ILE A 121 9.24 -8.11 12.47
N VAL A 122 8.97 -6.90 12.99
CA VAL A 122 7.63 -6.40 13.30
C VAL A 122 7.25 -5.33 12.29
N ILE A 123 6.13 -5.50 11.59
CA ILE A 123 5.71 -4.62 10.48
C ILE A 123 4.24 -4.24 10.63
N GLY A 124 3.96 -2.94 10.66
CA GLY A 124 2.60 -2.42 10.53
C GLY A 124 2.02 -2.69 9.13
N VAL A 125 0.81 -3.21 9.07
CA VAL A 125 0.20 -3.63 7.81
C VAL A 125 -0.77 -2.59 7.27
N GLY A 126 -0.34 -1.89 6.22
CA GLY A 126 -1.21 -1.07 5.38
C GLY A 126 -1.63 -1.83 4.13
N SER A 127 -0.88 -1.69 3.03
CA SER A 127 -1.14 -2.40 1.77
C SER A 127 -0.75 -3.89 1.77
N GLY A 128 -0.03 -4.35 2.79
CA GLY A 128 0.50 -5.72 2.85
C GLY A 128 1.77 -5.95 2.04
N GLY A 129 2.18 -5.02 1.18
CA GLY A 129 3.32 -5.23 0.28
C GLY A 129 4.65 -5.42 0.99
N THR A 130 4.94 -4.60 2.00
CA THR A 130 6.20 -4.69 2.76
C THR A 130 6.31 -6.00 3.50
N ILE A 131 5.29 -6.35 4.30
CA ILE A 131 5.34 -7.59 5.10
C ILE A 131 5.42 -8.83 4.22
N THR A 132 4.72 -8.83 3.09
CA THR A 132 4.75 -9.93 2.12
C THR A 132 6.13 -10.07 1.48
N GLY A 133 6.62 -9.01 0.83
CA GLY A 133 7.89 -9.10 0.11
C GLY A 133 9.11 -9.31 1.02
N VAL A 134 9.13 -8.66 2.20
CA VAL A 134 10.16 -8.88 3.21
C VAL A 134 10.02 -10.27 3.83
N GLY A 135 8.80 -10.65 4.22
CA GLY A 135 8.54 -11.95 4.86
C GLY A 135 8.95 -13.12 3.95
N GLU A 136 8.56 -13.10 2.68
CA GLU A 136 8.96 -14.12 1.70
C GLU A 136 10.48 -14.21 1.54
N THR A 137 11.16 -13.05 1.47
CA THR A 137 12.62 -13.02 1.36
C THR A 137 13.31 -13.58 2.61
N VAL A 138 12.83 -13.18 3.80
CA VAL A 138 13.40 -13.64 5.07
C VAL A 138 13.15 -15.13 5.26
N LYS A 139 11.93 -15.62 5.01
CA LYS A 139 11.59 -17.04 5.13
C LYS A 139 12.33 -17.93 4.11
N ALA A 140 12.66 -17.38 2.94
CA ALA A 140 13.54 -18.07 1.99
C ALA A 140 15.01 -18.16 2.48
N TRP A 141 15.43 -17.24 3.34
CA TRP A 141 16.78 -17.20 3.91
C TRP A 141 16.88 -18.03 5.21
N THR A 142 15.92 -17.85 6.15
CA THR A 142 15.89 -18.56 7.43
C THR A 142 14.46 -18.61 8.01
N ASN A 143 14.18 -19.68 8.77
CA ASN A 143 12.94 -19.79 9.54
C ASN A 143 13.10 -19.33 11.01
N ASP A 144 14.31 -18.98 11.44
CA ASP A 144 14.60 -18.61 12.83
C ASP A 144 14.08 -17.21 13.18
N VAL A 145 13.90 -16.34 12.17
CA VAL A 145 13.35 -14.99 12.34
C VAL A 145 11.82 -15.01 12.18
N ARG A 146 11.12 -14.56 13.21
CA ARG A 146 9.66 -14.44 13.19
C ARG A 146 9.21 -13.16 12.47
N ILE A 147 8.15 -13.27 11.68
CA ILE A 147 7.49 -12.14 11.03
C ILE A 147 6.20 -11.84 11.79
N VAL A 148 6.10 -10.65 12.34
CA VAL A 148 4.95 -10.20 13.14
C VAL A 148 4.23 -9.07 12.40
N ALA A 149 2.97 -9.29 12.06
CA ALA A 149 2.09 -8.26 11.52
C ALA A 149 1.52 -7.41 12.67
N VAL A 150 1.41 -6.10 12.47
CA VAL A 150 0.74 -5.20 13.41
C VAL A 150 -0.46 -4.55 12.72
N GLU A 151 -1.61 -4.61 13.38
CA GLU A 151 -2.84 -3.94 12.97
C GLU A 151 -3.40 -3.11 14.13
N PRO A 152 -4.26 -2.09 13.87
CA PRO A 152 -4.89 -1.34 14.95
C PRO A 152 -5.84 -2.20 15.77
N TYR A 153 -5.83 -2.04 17.09
CA TYR A 153 -6.73 -2.76 18.00
C TYR A 153 -8.21 -2.58 17.65
N GLU A 154 -8.61 -1.39 17.22
CA GLU A 154 -9.98 -1.07 16.82
C GLU A 154 -10.35 -1.62 15.43
N SER A 155 -9.37 -2.07 14.64
CA SER A 155 -9.59 -2.55 13.26
C SER A 155 -8.74 -3.78 12.96
N GLN A 156 -9.15 -4.91 13.54
CA GLN A 156 -8.46 -6.19 13.49
C GLN A 156 -8.90 -7.01 12.26
N ALA A 157 -8.76 -6.44 11.08
CA ALA A 157 -9.18 -7.09 9.84
C ALA A 157 -8.37 -8.35 9.52
N LEU A 158 -7.08 -8.38 9.89
CA LEU A 158 -6.18 -9.50 9.59
C LEU A 158 -6.40 -10.69 10.53
N SER A 159 -6.54 -10.43 11.84
CA SER A 159 -6.62 -11.49 12.86
C SER A 159 -8.03 -11.99 13.12
N SER A 160 -9.03 -11.12 13.09
CA SER A 160 -10.40 -11.45 13.49
C SER A 160 -11.48 -11.11 12.45
N GLY A 161 -11.14 -10.43 11.36
CA GLY A 161 -12.10 -9.95 10.36
C GLY A 161 -12.95 -8.77 10.84
N LEU A 162 -12.67 -8.23 12.02
CA LEU A 162 -13.38 -7.06 12.57
C LEU A 162 -12.79 -5.77 12.05
N THR A 163 -13.65 -4.82 11.72
CA THR A 163 -13.23 -3.51 11.21
C THR A 163 -13.83 -2.40 12.06
N GLY A 164 -13.05 -1.37 12.32
CA GLY A 164 -13.47 -0.21 13.11
C GLY A 164 -12.69 1.05 12.75
N SER A 165 -13.15 2.18 13.26
CA SER A 165 -12.46 3.47 13.08
C SER A 165 -11.33 3.60 14.07
N HIS A 166 -10.17 4.05 13.61
CA HIS A 166 -8.98 4.29 14.43
C HIS A 166 -8.22 5.52 13.93
N GLY A 167 -7.32 6.04 14.75
CA GLY A 167 -6.52 7.24 14.44
C GLY A 167 -5.11 6.95 13.92
N ILE A 168 -4.72 5.69 13.69
CA ILE A 168 -3.38 5.34 13.23
C ILE A 168 -3.33 5.49 11.71
N LEU A 169 -2.40 6.31 11.21
CA LEU A 169 -2.29 6.60 9.79
C LEU A 169 -1.58 5.47 9.04
N ASP A 170 -2.00 5.24 7.80
CA ASP A 170 -1.35 4.41 6.78
C ASP A 170 -1.28 2.89 7.07
N ILE A 171 -1.95 2.41 8.12
CA ILE A 171 -2.19 0.98 8.39
C ILE A 171 -3.67 0.73 8.70
N GLY A 172 -4.11 -0.54 8.68
CA GLY A 172 -5.44 -0.93 9.14
C GLY A 172 -6.58 -0.35 8.29
N PHE A 173 -6.58 -0.58 6.98
CA PHE A 173 -7.59 -0.03 6.06
C PHE A 173 -8.98 -0.68 6.15
N GLY A 174 -9.26 -1.46 7.20
CA GLY A 174 -10.56 -2.13 7.38
C GLY A 174 -10.81 -3.27 6.39
N LEU A 175 -9.77 -3.85 5.83
CA LEU A 175 -9.82 -4.99 4.91
C LEU A 175 -8.50 -5.77 4.93
N VAL A 176 -8.53 -7.00 4.46
CA VAL A 176 -7.32 -7.77 4.15
C VAL A 176 -6.90 -7.42 2.72
N PRO A 177 -5.73 -6.76 2.52
CA PRO A 177 -5.28 -6.41 1.17
C PRO A 177 -4.92 -7.67 0.37
N GLY A 178 -5.16 -7.67 -0.96
CA GLY A 178 -4.76 -8.77 -1.82
C GLY A 178 -3.25 -8.99 -1.89
N ASN A 179 -2.46 -7.97 -1.58
CA ASN A 179 -1.00 -8.08 -1.48
C ASN A 179 -0.53 -8.79 -0.20
N TYR A 180 -1.41 -9.01 0.78
CA TYR A 180 -1.03 -9.62 2.06
C TYR A 180 -0.93 -11.14 1.95
N ASN A 181 0.26 -11.67 2.17
CA ASN A 181 0.53 -13.11 2.22
C ASN A 181 0.57 -13.57 3.68
N SER A 182 -0.51 -14.19 4.16
CA SER A 182 -0.59 -14.69 5.53
C SER A 182 0.36 -15.87 5.82
N TYR A 183 0.82 -16.58 4.80
CA TYR A 183 1.69 -17.75 4.97
C TYR A 183 3.10 -17.41 5.47
N VAL A 184 3.54 -16.17 5.30
CA VAL A 184 4.86 -15.73 5.79
C VAL A 184 4.79 -15.06 7.16
N VAL A 185 3.60 -14.89 7.71
CA VAL A 185 3.37 -14.21 9.00
C VAL A 185 3.22 -15.24 10.11
N ASP A 186 4.06 -15.15 11.11
CA ASP A 186 4.05 -16.08 12.26
C ASP A 186 3.05 -15.64 13.35
N ASN A 187 2.90 -14.32 13.55
CA ASN A 187 1.99 -13.74 14.55
C ASN A 187 1.36 -12.44 14.06
N ILE A 188 0.17 -12.13 14.55
CA ILE A 188 -0.48 -10.84 14.38
C ILE A 188 -0.66 -10.23 15.77
N ALA A 189 -0.26 -8.95 15.91
CA ALA A 189 -0.44 -8.15 17.12
C ALA A 189 -1.38 -6.96 16.81
N ALA A 190 -2.30 -6.68 17.74
CA ALA A 190 -3.25 -5.57 17.67
C ALA A 190 -3.12 -4.65 18.88
#